data_97ae3aef1f48d7f54f6c991b16d8ad60
#
_entry.id   97ae3aef1f48d7f54f6c991b16d8ad60
#
_cell.length_a   1.000
_cell.length_b   1.000
_cell.length_c   1.000
_cell.angle_alpha   90.00
_cell.angle_beta   90.00
_cell.angle_gamma   90.00
#
_symmetry.space_group_name_H-M   'P 1'
#
loop_
_entity.id
_entity.type
_entity.pdbx_description
1 polymer ?
#
loop_
_entity_poly.entity_id
_entity_poly.type
_entity_poly.pdbx_seq_one_letter_code
_entity_poly.pdbx_strand_id
1 'polypeptide(L)'
;MKYENIKEGIFIERPNRFIAYVEIDGNPEKVHVKNTGRCKELLRKTAYDLIGVEKNGLMVNMDSAAPNKAAGEWLASGGLFPDVEVLRPECTYGNSRFDFYLETKENKMWLEVKGVTLETEGVAMFPDAPSLRALKHVEELITTRENGYEA
;
A
#
# COMPACT_ATOMS: atom_id res chain seq x y z
N MET A 1 9.25 3.48 8.36
CA MET A 1 8.99 2.02 8.24
C MET A 1 10.29 1.28 7.90
N LYS A 2 10.55 0.11 8.51
CA LYS A 2 11.75 -0.70 8.28
C LYS A 2 11.35 -2.18 8.27
N TYR A 3 11.90 -2.97 7.35
CA TYR A 3 11.81 -4.43 7.39
C TYR A 3 13.02 -5.01 8.13
N GLU A 4 12.79 -6.08 8.87
CA GLU A 4 13.84 -6.83 9.59
C GLU A 4 13.99 -8.23 8.98
N ASN A 5 15.15 -8.86 9.18
CA ASN A 5 15.44 -10.22 8.73
C ASN A 5 15.24 -10.44 7.22
N ILE A 6 15.68 -9.47 6.40
CA ILE A 6 15.58 -9.57 4.94
C ILE A 6 16.60 -10.58 4.44
N LYS A 7 16.16 -11.43 3.49
CA LYS A 7 17.00 -12.29 2.66
C LYS A 7 16.81 -11.94 1.20
N GLU A 8 17.88 -11.97 0.45
CA GLU A 8 17.86 -11.89 -1.00
C GLU A 8 17.60 -13.25 -1.61
N GLY A 9 16.95 -13.29 -2.75
CA GLY A 9 16.69 -14.50 -3.49
C GLY A 9 16.46 -14.24 -4.97
N ILE A 10 16.56 -15.29 -5.77
CA ILE A 10 16.34 -15.22 -7.22
C ILE A 10 14.90 -15.63 -7.49
N PHE A 11 14.14 -14.74 -8.14
CA PHE A 11 12.77 -15.01 -8.54
C PHE A 11 12.71 -16.14 -9.57
N ILE A 12 11.87 -17.15 -9.33
CA ILE A 12 11.66 -18.27 -10.23
C ILE A 12 10.36 -18.09 -10.99
N GLU A 13 9.22 -18.04 -10.27
CA GLU A 13 7.91 -17.91 -10.88
C GLU A 13 6.85 -17.38 -9.88
N ARG A 14 5.74 -16.90 -10.40
CA ARG A 14 4.56 -16.49 -9.62
C ARG A 14 3.29 -17.12 -10.22
N PRO A 15 2.90 -18.32 -9.76
CA PRO A 15 1.75 -19.04 -10.29
C PRO A 15 0.41 -18.35 -10.03
N ASN A 16 0.32 -17.49 -9.00
CA ASN A 16 -0.87 -16.71 -8.71
C ASN A 16 -0.53 -15.45 -7.89
N ARG A 17 -1.55 -14.65 -7.56
CA ARG A 17 -1.37 -13.37 -6.85
C ARG A 17 -0.87 -13.49 -5.39
N PHE A 18 -0.92 -14.67 -4.79
CA PHE A 18 -0.57 -14.88 -3.38
C PHE A 18 0.74 -15.61 -3.16
N ILE A 19 1.20 -16.37 -4.15
CA ILE A 19 2.35 -17.26 -4.04
C ILE A 19 3.38 -16.93 -5.13
N ALA A 20 4.63 -16.91 -4.75
CA ALA A 20 5.78 -16.96 -5.65
C ALA A 20 6.74 -18.05 -5.20
N TYR A 21 7.60 -18.47 -6.11
CA TYR A 21 8.77 -19.33 -5.84
C TYR A 21 10.02 -18.51 -6.05
N VAL A 22 10.93 -18.61 -5.09
CA VAL A 22 12.19 -17.85 -5.05
C VAL A 22 13.28 -18.80 -4.60
N GLU A 23 14.44 -18.77 -5.23
CA GLU A 23 15.60 -19.49 -4.77
C GLU A 23 16.28 -18.69 -3.66
N ILE A 24 16.41 -19.25 -2.47
CA ILE A 24 17.10 -18.67 -1.32
C ILE A 24 18.17 -19.64 -0.86
N ASP A 25 19.41 -19.18 -0.78
CA ASP A 25 20.57 -20.01 -0.38
C ASP A 25 20.70 -21.31 -1.21
N GLY A 26 20.39 -21.25 -2.52
CA GLY A 26 20.45 -22.40 -3.46
C GLY A 26 19.26 -23.37 -3.38
N ASN A 27 18.24 -23.08 -2.57
CA ASN A 27 17.05 -23.92 -2.43
C ASN A 27 15.80 -23.18 -2.91
N PRO A 28 14.89 -23.85 -3.65
CA PRO A 28 13.62 -23.25 -4.05
C PRO A 28 12.69 -23.18 -2.84
N GLU A 29 12.26 -21.94 -2.51
CA GLU A 29 11.37 -21.66 -1.41
C GLU A 29 10.02 -21.13 -1.93
N LYS A 30 8.95 -21.63 -1.33
CA LYS A 30 7.60 -21.09 -1.54
C LYS A 30 7.42 -19.89 -0.62
N VAL A 31 7.15 -18.72 -1.21
CA VAL A 31 6.98 -17.46 -0.47
C VAL A 31 5.58 -16.89 -0.68
N HIS A 32 5.07 -16.23 0.34
CA HIS A 32 3.81 -15.50 0.24
C HIS A 32 4.02 -14.11 -0.34
N VAL A 33 3.24 -13.74 -1.36
CA VAL A 33 3.17 -12.37 -1.88
C VAL A 33 2.21 -11.59 -1.00
N LYS A 34 2.72 -10.64 -0.25
CA LYS A 34 1.98 -9.88 0.77
C LYS A 34 0.96 -8.94 0.14
N ASN A 35 -0.20 -9.50 -0.21
CA ASN A 35 -1.31 -8.81 -0.86
C ASN A 35 -2.52 -8.76 0.09
N THR A 36 -3.40 -7.75 -0.03
CA THR A 36 -4.60 -7.50 0.79
C THR A 36 -5.72 -8.56 0.67
N GLY A 37 -5.47 -9.68 0.02
CA GLY A 37 -6.44 -10.78 -0.11
C GLY A 37 -6.71 -11.51 1.22
N ARG A 38 -7.96 -12.03 1.37
CA ARG A 38 -8.47 -12.68 2.59
C ARG A 38 -7.93 -14.09 2.86
N CYS A 39 -6.85 -14.52 2.21
CA CYS A 39 -6.35 -15.91 2.30
C CYS A 39 -5.45 -16.12 3.52
N LYS A 40 -5.98 -15.96 4.73
CA LYS A 40 -5.25 -16.20 5.99
C LYS A 40 -4.71 -17.64 6.12
N GLU A 41 -5.37 -18.60 5.49
CA GLU A 41 -4.98 -20.00 5.47
C GLU A 41 -3.68 -20.26 4.67
N LEU A 42 -3.36 -19.43 3.70
CA LEU A 42 -2.11 -19.51 2.92
C LEU A 42 -0.90 -18.91 3.65
N LEU A 43 -1.14 -17.94 4.53
CA LEU A 43 -0.11 -17.22 5.30
C LEU A 43 0.65 -18.14 6.28
N ARG A 44 0.01 -19.20 6.76
CA ARG A 44 0.60 -20.13 7.76
C ARG A 44 1.55 -21.18 7.19
N LYS A 45 1.74 -21.22 5.86
CA LYS A 45 2.48 -22.31 5.18
C LYS A 45 3.77 -21.86 4.50
N THR A 46 4.16 -20.59 4.64
CA THR A 46 5.39 -20.05 4.07
C THR A 46 6.29 -19.48 5.16
N ALA A 47 7.61 -19.74 5.04
CA ALA A 47 8.59 -19.18 5.97
C ALA A 47 8.91 -17.71 5.68
N TYR A 48 8.63 -17.25 4.45
CA TYR A 48 8.98 -15.89 3.99
C TYR A 48 7.82 -15.19 3.32
N ASP A 49 7.81 -13.86 3.44
CA ASP A 49 6.99 -12.94 2.65
C ASP A 49 7.84 -12.30 1.56
N LEU A 50 7.33 -12.24 0.34
CA LEU A 50 7.93 -11.46 -0.74
C LEU A 50 7.55 -9.98 -0.55
N ILE A 51 8.51 -9.15 -0.15
CA ILE A 51 8.29 -7.74 0.16
C ILE A 51 8.82 -6.79 -0.91
N GLY A 52 9.74 -7.23 -1.76
CA GLY A 52 10.30 -6.42 -2.83
C GLY A 52 10.80 -7.25 -3.99
N VAL A 53 10.79 -6.67 -5.17
CA VAL A 53 11.33 -7.24 -6.39
C VAL A 53 12.15 -6.17 -7.11
N GLU A 54 13.39 -6.48 -7.44
CA GLU A 54 14.18 -5.63 -8.32
C GLU A 54 13.88 -5.96 -9.78
N LYS A 55 13.59 -4.94 -10.56
CA LYS A 55 13.38 -5.02 -12.00
C LYS A 55 14.14 -3.91 -12.70
N ASN A 56 15.14 -4.27 -13.51
CA ASN A 56 15.96 -3.31 -14.27
C ASN A 56 16.60 -2.21 -13.39
N GLY A 57 17.08 -2.56 -12.19
CA GLY A 57 17.67 -1.62 -11.25
C GLY A 57 16.66 -0.83 -10.40
N LEU A 58 15.35 -1.02 -10.62
CA LEU A 58 14.30 -0.40 -9.83
C LEU A 58 13.76 -1.39 -8.80
N MET A 59 13.85 -1.04 -7.52
CA MET A 59 13.24 -1.82 -6.43
C MET A 59 11.76 -1.49 -6.29
N VAL A 60 10.90 -2.46 -6.55
CA VAL A 60 9.44 -2.36 -6.42
C VAL A 60 8.99 -3.02 -5.13
N ASN A 61 8.32 -2.28 -4.25
CA ASN A 61 7.74 -2.85 -3.03
C ASN A 61 6.47 -3.64 -3.35
N MET A 62 6.41 -4.89 -2.88
CA MET A 62 5.30 -5.82 -3.10
C MET A 62 4.40 -5.97 -1.87
N ASP A 63 4.74 -5.35 -0.74
CA ASP A 63 3.90 -5.34 0.46
C ASP A 63 2.77 -4.32 0.32
N SER A 64 1.57 -4.79 0.05
CA SER A 64 0.39 -3.94 -0.14
C SER A 64 -0.02 -3.12 1.09
N ALA A 65 0.48 -3.44 2.29
CA ALA A 65 0.26 -2.65 3.50
C ALA A 65 1.31 -1.54 3.70
N ALA A 66 2.42 -1.61 2.96
CA ALA A 66 3.54 -0.66 3.12
C ALA A 66 3.15 0.79 2.78
N PRO A 67 2.38 1.10 1.72
CA PRO A 67 2.02 2.47 1.39
C PRO A 67 1.27 3.16 2.53
N ASN A 68 0.25 2.52 3.11
CA ASN A 68 -0.52 3.09 4.22
C ASN A 68 0.34 3.28 5.47
N LYS A 69 1.19 2.30 5.77
CA LYS A 69 2.09 2.40 6.93
C LYS A 69 3.11 3.53 6.77
N ALA A 70 3.73 3.63 5.60
CA ALA A 70 4.70 4.69 5.30
C ALA A 70 4.04 6.08 5.31
N ALA A 71 2.84 6.21 4.70
CA ALA A 71 2.06 7.44 4.72
C ALA A 71 1.69 7.85 6.14
N GLY A 72 1.21 6.91 6.98
CA GLY A 72 0.87 7.18 8.37
C GLY A 72 2.06 7.65 9.21
N GLU A 73 3.23 7.03 9.06
CA GLU A 73 4.46 7.46 9.73
C GLU A 73 4.90 8.86 9.27
N TRP A 74 4.81 9.14 7.96
CA TRP A 74 5.16 10.43 7.39
C TRP A 74 4.22 11.55 7.85
N LEU A 75 2.91 11.31 7.84
CA LEU A 75 1.91 12.25 8.36
C LEU A 75 2.12 12.52 9.86
N ALA A 76 2.30 11.47 10.66
CA ALA A 76 2.53 11.59 12.10
C ALA A 76 3.83 12.34 12.45
N SER A 77 4.83 12.30 11.59
CA SER A 77 6.08 13.05 11.75
C SER A 77 6.02 14.52 11.29
N GLY A 78 4.85 14.97 10.81
CA GLY A 78 4.69 16.33 10.25
C GLY A 78 5.26 16.49 8.84
N GLY A 79 5.47 15.38 8.11
CA GLY A 79 6.13 15.41 6.80
C GLY A 79 5.33 16.15 5.71
N LEU A 80 3.99 16.02 5.70
CA LEU A 80 3.14 16.75 4.77
C LEU A 80 2.55 18.03 5.40
N PHE A 81 2.14 17.93 6.66
CA PHE A 81 1.57 19.03 7.44
C PHE A 81 2.31 19.11 8.77
N PRO A 82 3.00 20.22 9.08
CA PRO A 82 3.80 20.32 10.31
C PRO A 82 2.96 20.48 11.58
N ASP A 83 1.69 20.82 11.44
CA ASP A 83 0.77 21.16 12.53
C ASP A 83 -0.41 20.18 12.66
N VAL A 84 -0.17 18.90 12.41
CA VAL A 84 -1.17 17.83 12.59
C VAL A 84 -1.56 17.74 14.07
N GLU A 85 -2.84 17.98 14.36
CA GLU A 85 -3.42 17.88 15.69
C GLU A 85 -4.14 16.53 15.91
N VAL A 86 -4.76 16.01 14.83
CA VAL A 86 -5.47 14.73 14.83
C VAL A 86 -5.07 13.93 13.61
N LEU A 87 -4.69 12.68 13.82
CA LEU A 87 -4.48 11.69 12.76
C LEU A 87 -5.18 10.38 13.15
N ARG A 88 -6.19 9.99 12.38
CA ARG A 88 -6.95 8.77 12.61
C ARG A 88 -6.90 7.88 11.38
N PRO A 89 -6.35 6.67 11.47
CA PRO A 89 -6.39 5.70 10.39
C PRO A 89 -7.77 5.06 10.25
N GLU A 90 -8.08 4.56 9.05
CA GLU A 90 -9.22 3.70 8.78
C GLU A 90 -10.59 4.31 9.17
N CYS A 91 -10.81 5.58 8.84
CA CYS A 91 -12.03 6.31 9.19
C CYS A 91 -13.10 6.21 8.10
N THR A 92 -14.35 6.10 8.51
CA THR A 92 -15.50 6.04 7.60
C THR A 92 -16.09 7.41 7.37
N TYR A 93 -16.34 7.73 6.08
CA TYR A 93 -17.15 8.85 5.64
C TYR A 93 -18.15 8.35 4.60
N GLY A 94 -19.43 8.64 4.78
CA GLY A 94 -20.46 8.12 3.90
C GLY A 94 -20.45 6.59 3.83
N ASN A 95 -20.26 6.07 2.64
CA ASN A 95 -20.20 4.64 2.36
C ASN A 95 -18.77 4.12 2.09
N SER A 96 -17.75 4.95 2.28
CA SER A 96 -16.33 4.55 2.15
C SER A 96 -15.57 4.65 3.44
N ARG A 97 -14.58 3.76 3.58
CA ARG A 97 -13.58 3.84 4.64
C ARG A 97 -12.29 4.29 4.00
N PHE A 98 -11.87 5.51 4.36
CA PHE A 98 -10.64 6.13 3.90
C PHE A 98 -9.46 5.75 4.78
N ASP A 99 -8.27 5.79 4.21
CA ASP A 99 -7.06 5.37 4.91
C ASP A 99 -6.72 6.29 6.08
N PHE A 100 -6.96 7.60 5.96
CA PHE A 100 -6.76 8.56 7.05
C PHE A 100 -7.81 9.67 7.06
N TYR A 101 -8.14 10.09 8.27
CA TYR A 101 -8.72 11.39 8.58
C TYR A 101 -7.70 12.20 9.36
N LEU A 102 -7.54 13.48 9.01
CA LEU A 102 -6.54 14.37 9.58
C LEU A 102 -7.13 15.75 9.87
N GLU A 103 -6.74 16.33 11.01
CA GLU A 103 -7.03 17.73 11.34
C GLU A 103 -5.73 18.49 11.60
N THR A 104 -5.65 19.69 11.05
CA THR A 104 -4.69 20.73 11.39
C THR A 104 -5.42 21.86 12.08
N LYS A 105 -4.73 22.94 12.46
CA LYS A 105 -5.38 24.13 13.01
C LYS A 105 -6.40 24.77 12.07
N GLU A 106 -6.18 24.65 10.77
CA GLU A 106 -6.96 25.36 9.76
C GLU A 106 -7.91 24.45 8.99
N ASN A 107 -7.55 23.18 8.81
CA ASN A 107 -8.23 22.28 7.89
C ASN A 107 -8.54 20.92 8.51
N LYS A 108 -9.63 20.33 8.01
CA LYS A 108 -9.99 18.92 8.21
C LYS A 108 -9.98 18.22 6.87
N MET A 109 -9.34 17.07 6.78
CA MET A 109 -9.13 16.42 5.49
C MET A 109 -9.26 14.91 5.53
N TRP A 110 -9.62 14.35 4.38
CA TRP A 110 -9.70 12.92 4.12
C TRP A 110 -8.64 12.51 3.14
N LEU A 111 -7.93 11.43 3.42
CA LEU A 111 -6.84 10.93 2.58
C LEU A 111 -7.07 9.47 2.22
N GLU A 112 -6.83 9.18 0.94
CA GLU A 112 -6.79 7.83 0.40
C GLU A 112 -5.41 7.56 -0.17
N VAL A 113 -4.76 6.50 0.29
CA VAL A 113 -3.42 6.10 -0.15
C VAL A 113 -3.51 5.03 -1.23
N LYS A 114 -2.76 5.18 -2.30
CA LYS A 114 -2.67 4.19 -3.37
C LYS A 114 -1.24 3.71 -3.55
N GLY A 115 -1.03 2.41 -3.33
CA GLY A 115 0.21 1.75 -3.72
C GLY A 115 0.26 1.60 -5.24
N VAL A 116 1.35 2.04 -5.86
CA VAL A 116 1.54 1.97 -7.31
C VAL A 116 2.76 1.11 -7.60
N THR A 117 2.57 0.04 -8.37
CA THR A 117 3.63 -0.88 -8.83
C THR A 117 3.79 -0.89 -10.34
N LEU A 118 2.85 -0.30 -11.08
CA LEU A 118 2.96 -0.13 -12.53
C LEU A 118 3.85 1.08 -12.83
N GLU A 119 4.98 0.79 -13.45
CA GLU A 119 5.93 1.80 -13.92
C GLU A 119 6.28 1.52 -15.38
N THR A 120 6.30 2.56 -16.19
CA THR A 120 6.72 2.53 -17.58
C THR A 120 7.52 3.79 -17.89
N GLU A 121 8.76 3.63 -18.32
CA GLU A 121 9.66 4.74 -18.70
C GLU A 121 9.82 5.82 -17.62
N GLY A 122 9.90 5.41 -16.35
CA GLY A 122 10.04 6.31 -15.21
C GLY A 122 8.75 6.95 -14.72
N VAL A 123 7.59 6.60 -15.32
CA VAL A 123 6.27 7.10 -14.92
C VAL A 123 5.50 6.02 -14.15
N ALA A 124 5.16 6.31 -12.90
CA ALA A 124 4.26 5.47 -12.12
C ALA A 124 2.80 5.75 -12.53
N MET A 125 2.03 4.70 -12.78
CA MET A 125 0.67 4.82 -13.30
C MET A 125 -0.35 4.09 -12.41
N PHE A 126 -1.50 4.74 -12.20
CA PHE A 126 -2.64 4.21 -11.46
C PHE A 126 -3.96 4.57 -12.19
N PRO A 127 -4.95 3.67 -12.22
CA PRO A 127 -4.89 2.27 -11.77
C PRO A 127 -4.18 1.37 -12.80
N ASP A 128 -3.59 0.28 -12.33
CA ASP A 128 -3.00 -0.77 -13.17
C ASP A 128 -4.09 -1.65 -13.84
N ALA A 129 -5.30 -1.64 -13.28
CA ALA A 129 -6.49 -2.29 -13.82
C ALA A 129 -7.77 -1.51 -13.49
N PRO A 130 -8.85 -1.62 -14.28
CA PRO A 130 -10.12 -1.00 -13.96
C PRO A 130 -10.65 -1.39 -12.57
N SER A 131 -11.05 -0.39 -11.75
CA SER A 131 -11.50 -0.61 -10.39
C SER A 131 -12.69 0.28 -10.03
N LEU A 132 -13.88 -0.31 -9.96
CA LEU A 132 -15.09 0.37 -9.49
C LEU A 132 -14.94 0.88 -8.03
N ARG A 133 -14.17 0.15 -7.20
CA ARG A 133 -13.89 0.59 -5.84
C ARG A 133 -13.03 1.85 -5.83
N ALA A 134 -12.02 1.93 -6.70
CA ALA A 134 -11.18 3.12 -6.79
C ALA A 134 -11.99 4.32 -7.28
N LEU A 135 -12.86 4.13 -8.28
CA LEU A 135 -13.76 5.18 -8.77
C LEU A 135 -14.67 5.69 -7.64
N LYS A 136 -15.33 4.79 -6.90
CA LYS A 136 -16.16 5.14 -5.75
C LYS A 136 -15.42 5.98 -4.70
N HIS A 137 -14.16 5.61 -4.35
CA HIS A 137 -13.37 6.39 -3.40
C HIS A 137 -13.09 7.81 -3.92
N VAL A 138 -12.80 7.97 -5.22
CA VAL A 138 -12.61 9.31 -5.82
C VAL A 138 -13.88 10.13 -5.79
N GLU A 139 -15.03 9.56 -6.14
CA GLU A 139 -16.33 10.23 -6.10
C GLU A 139 -16.69 10.68 -4.68
N GLU A 140 -16.42 9.86 -3.67
CA GLU A 140 -16.66 10.23 -2.28
C GLU A 140 -15.65 11.27 -1.77
N LEU A 141 -14.39 11.29 -2.23
CA LEU A 141 -13.46 12.38 -1.94
C LEU A 141 -13.93 13.71 -2.55
N ILE A 142 -14.49 13.69 -3.76
CA ILE A 142 -15.14 14.90 -4.34
C ILE A 142 -16.26 15.37 -3.43
N THR A 143 -17.13 14.47 -2.98
CA THR A 143 -18.22 14.79 -2.04
C THR A 143 -17.70 15.36 -0.71
N THR A 144 -16.58 14.86 -0.17
CA THR A 144 -15.99 15.46 1.04
C THR A 144 -15.58 16.92 0.80
N ARG A 145 -14.98 17.22 -0.36
CA ARG A 145 -14.61 18.59 -0.70
C ARG A 145 -15.84 19.53 -0.83
N GLU A 146 -16.90 19.06 -1.46
CA GLU A 146 -18.18 19.79 -1.56
C GLU A 146 -18.78 20.10 -0.18
N ASN A 147 -18.51 19.26 0.82
CA ASN A 147 -18.93 19.43 2.21
C ASN A 147 -17.92 20.20 3.10
N GLY A 148 -16.93 20.86 2.48
CA GLY A 148 -16.00 21.77 3.17
C GLY A 148 -14.79 21.11 3.83
N TYR A 149 -14.49 19.86 3.48
CA TYR A 149 -13.23 19.20 3.84
C TYR A 149 -12.18 19.39 2.75
N GLU A 150 -10.92 19.22 3.09
CA GLU A 150 -9.87 18.93 2.11
C GLU A 150 -9.82 17.42 1.79
N ALA A 151 -9.30 17.05 0.59
CA ALA A 151 -9.19 15.67 0.14
C ALA A 151 -7.99 15.46 -0.79
#